data_6d7c3831542cc26bc64ea78ff38934ed
#
_entry.id   6d7c3831542cc26bc64ea78ff38934ed
#
_cell.length_a   1.000
_cell.length_b   1.000
_cell.length_c   1.000
_cell.angle_alpha   90.00
_cell.angle_beta   90.00
_cell.angle_gamma   90.00
#
_symmetry.space_group_name_H-M   'P 1'
#
loop_
_entity.id
_entity.type
_entity.pdbx_description
1 polymer ?
#
loop_
_entity_poly.entity_id
_entity_poly.type
_entity_poly.pdbx_seq_one_letter_code
_entity_poly.pdbx_strand_id
1 'polypeptide(L)'
;MPDVRIKTPNLDDIFEKWKQKTARTDRKKMEKQFGTKGAVFSLDAVSAAEYVKDTTKEAAIYFAVKKSLGPAPKGKKENTVAAPRVGRVQFYSFKGAGKINKDEWKGDEIVPQYESLQAAPCKNCKGKGYLENKCKTCKGTGKIEENLTILVDQEQNKEKKVFSYPCGACYGTGNRSEPCKECGGHKNLYKFEELPVPFQTVVTGVPILHSSAQTRYEKEIGEDLHKMIEEVEGIKFSDFKELESKAEPSLGYWNKNISKTIGAARGDYKKYEKDKDSQITSQIYLFPMILMNAETKRGSKFEIYSIGSGDKFIVYSNF
;
A
#
# COMPACT_ATOMS: atom_id res chain seq x y z
N MET A 1 -13.71 -36.95 15.92
CA MET A 1 -14.54 -35.97 15.21
C MET A 1 -15.08 -36.66 13.98
N PRO A 2 -16.36 -36.53 13.61
CA PRO A 2 -16.85 -37.15 12.40
C PRO A 2 -16.04 -36.66 11.20
N ASP A 3 -15.72 -37.59 10.27
CA ASP A 3 -15.09 -37.28 9.00
C ASP A 3 -16.02 -36.34 8.22
N VAL A 4 -15.74 -35.04 8.24
CA VAL A 4 -16.49 -34.06 7.46
C VAL A 4 -16.02 -34.20 6.00
N ARG A 5 -16.74 -35.02 5.25
CA ARG A 5 -16.56 -35.11 3.82
C ARG A 5 -17.12 -33.85 3.17
N ILE A 6 -16.29 -33.15 2.45
CA ILE A 6 -16.73 -32.01 1.66
C ILE A 6 -17.54 -32.47 0.46
N LYS A 7 -18.70 -31.84 0.26
CA LYS A 7 -19.54 -32.07 -0.91
C LYS A 7 -18.95 -31.30 -2.11
N THR A 8 -18.47 -32.00 -3.13
CA THR A 8 -18.07 -31.36 -4.40
C THR A 8 -19.28 -30.64 -5.03
N PRO A 9 -19.07 -29.44 -5.63
CA PRO A 9 -20.13 -28.76 -6.36
C PRO A 9 -20.67 -29.62 -7.52
N ASN A 10 -21.94 -29.42 -7.86
CA ASN A 10 -22.54 -30.05 -9.05
C ASN A 10 -21.95 -29.42 -10.33
N LEU A 11 -21.71 -30.24 -11.35
CA LEU A 11 -21.16 -29.79 -12.63
C LEU A 11 -22.06 -28.79 -13.35
N ASP A 12 -23.36 -29.00 -13.30
CA ASP A 12 -24.33 -28.09 -13.92
C ASP A 12 -24.35 -26.73 -13.19
N ASP A 13 -24.24 -26.72 -11.86
CA ASP A 13 -24.20 -25.48 -11.06
C ASP A 13 -22.92 -24.69 -11.36
N ILE A 14 -21.76 -25.37 -11.50
CA ILE A 14 -20.49 -24.74 -11.89
C ILE A 14 -20.62 -24.10 -13.26
N PHE A 15 -21.15 -24.86 -14.23
CA PHE A 15 -21.29 -24.37 -15.60
C PHE A 15 -22.26 -23.22 -15.69
N GLU A 16 -23.38 -23.29 -14.97
CA GLU A 16 -24.38 -22.22 -14.92
C GLU A 16 -23.80 -20.92 -14.32
N LYS A 17 -23.07 -21.04 -13.19
CA LYS A 17 -22.41 -19.90 -12.55
C LYS A 17 -21.36 -19.25 -13.44
N TRP A 18 -20.57 -20.08 -14.16
CA TRP A 18 -19.63 -19.60 -15.16
C TRP A 18 -20.34 -18.88 -16.30
N LYS A 19 -21.38 -19.48 -16.86
CA LYS A 19 -22.19 -18.95 -17.95
C LYS A 19 -22.74 -17.58 -17.63
N GLN A 20 -23.36 -17.44 -16.45
CA GLN A 20 -23.93 -16.17 -15.98
C GLN A 20 -22.84 -15.11 -15.74
N LYS A 21 -21.71 -15.48 -15.13
CA LYS A 21 -20.57 -14.58 -14.93
C LYS A 21 -20.02 -14.08 -16.27
N THR A 22 -19.78 -14.97 -17.22
CA THR A 22 -19.25 -14.64 -18.53
C THR A 22 -20.22 -13.83 -19.38
N ALA A 23 -21.52 -14.12 -19.32
CA ALA A 23 -22.53 -13.34 -20.02
C ALA A 23 -22.64 -11.89 -19.52
N ARG A 24 -22.34 -11.62 -18.25
CA ARG A 24 -22.27 -10.25 -17.72
C ARG A 24 -21.06 -9.48 -18.21
N THR A 25 -19.93 -10.15 -18.40
CA THR A 25 -18.67 -9.52 -18.78
C THR A 25 -18.40 -9.50 -20.27
N ASP A 26 -18.79 -10.55 -21.00
CA ASP A 26 -18.47 -10.71 -22.42
C ASP A 26 -19.59 -11.44 -23.23
N ARG A 27 -20.81 -10.89 -23.16
CA ARG A 27 -21.98 -11.45 -23.85
C ARG A 27 -21.78 -11.64 -25.35
N LYS A 28 -21.15 -10.66 -26.01
CA LYS A 28 -20.92 -10.72 -27.46
C LYS A 28 -20.02 -11.89 -27.87
N LYS A 29 -19.02 -12.20 -27.03
CA LYS A 29 -18.15 -13.34 -27.26
C LYS A 29 -18.90 -14.67 -27.09
N MET A 30 -19.76 -14.78 -26.08
CA MET A 30 -20.64 -15.94 -25.93
C MET A 30 -21.57 -16.13 -27.13
N GLU A 31 -22.25 -15.07 -27.56
CA GLU A 31 -23.10 -15.10 -28.76
C GLU A 31 -22.33 -15.58 -30.00
N LYS A 32 -21.11 -15.08 -30.20
CA LYS A 32 -20.24 -15.50 -31.30
C LYS A 32 -19.81 -16.97 -31.22
N GLN A 33 -19.51 -17.48 -30.03
CA GLN A 33 -18.96 -18.81 -29.85
C GLN A 33 -20.01 -19.92 -29.70
N PHE A 34 -21.17 -19.63 -29.12
CA PHE A 34 -22.25 -20.58 -28.83
C PHE A 34 -23.51 -20.34 -29.69
N GLY A 35 -23.65 -19.16 -30.27
CA GLY A 35 -24.81 -18.83 -31.11
C GLY A 35 -24.82 -19.59 -32.46
N THR A 36 -26.02 -19.93 -32.93
CA THR A 36 -26.24 -20.53 -34.25
C THR A 36 -26.51 -19.42 -35.26
N LYS A 37 -25.91 -19.49 -36.44
CA LYS A 37 -26.09 -18.50 -37.51
C LYS A 37 -27.57 -18.40 -37.89
N GLY A 38 -28.13 -17.19 -37.81
CA GLY A 38 -29.54 -16.95 -38.15
C GLY A 38 -30.56 -17.18 -37.04
N ALA A 39 -30.16 -17.65 -35.87
CA ALA A 39 -31.02 -17.80 -34.72
C ALA A 39 -30.75 -16.77 -33.62
N VAL A 40 -31.79 -16.40 -32.88
CA VAL A 40 -31.61 -15.55 -31.67
C VAL A 40 -30.84 -16.36 -30.63
N PHE A 41 -29.74 -15.79 -30.14
CA PHE A 41 -28.94 -16.43 -29.09
C PHE A 41 -29.70 -16.45 -27.77
N SER A 42 -29.91 -17.66 -27.23
CA SER A 42 -30.45 -17.87 -25.89
C SER A 42 -29.34 -18.44 -24.98
N LEU A 43 -29.13 -17.79 -23.83
CA LEU A 43 -28.17 -18.25 -22.84
C LEU A 43 -28.60 -19.61 -22.24
N ASP A 44 -29.91 -19.85 -22.11
CA ASP A 44 -30.47 -21.08 -21.54
C ASP A 44 -30.25 -22.31 -22.46
N ALA A 45 -30.03 -22.09 -23.76
CA ALA A 45 -29.68 -23.15 -24.68
C ALA A 45 -28.24 -23.65 -24.55
N VAL A 46 -27.39 -22.99 -23.75
CA VAL A 46 -26.00 -23.39 -23.52
C VAL A 46 -25.94 -24.25 -22.25
N SER A 47 -25.72 -25.55 -22.39
CA SER A 47 -25.70 -26.52 -21.29
C SER A 47 -24.35 -27.20 -21.13
N ALA A 48 -24.05 -27.64 -19.90
CA ALA A 48 -22.82 -28.38 -19.61
C ALA A 48 -22.73 -29.68 -20.42
N ALA A 49 -23.82 -30.43 -20.53
CA ALA A 49 -23.88 -31.70 -21.26
C ALA A 49 -23.45 -31.60 -22.74
N GLU A 50 -23.67 -30.43 -23.37
CA GLU A 50 -23.32 -30.21 -24.77
C GLU A 50 -21.85 -29.83 -24.96
N TYR A 51 -21.29 -29.03 -24.05
CA TYR A 51 -19.99 -28.38 -24.25
C TYR A 51 -18.87 -28.92 -23.38
N VAL A 52 -19.14 -29.46 -22.21
CA VAL A 52 -18.11 -30.06 -21.33
C VAL A 52 -17.71 -31.42 -21.88
N LYS A 53 -16.44 -31.63 -22.18
CA LYS A 53 -15.90 -32.86 -22.74
C LYS A 53 -15.38 -33.82 -21.68
N ASP A 54 -14.69 -33.27 -20.69
CA ASP A 54 -14.22 -34.03 -19.54
C ASP A 54 -14.13 -33.18 -18.30
N THR A 55 -14.01 -33.85 -17.14
CA THR A 55 -13.88 -33.20 -15.83
C THR A 55 -12.82 -33.90 -15.01
N THR A 56 -12.00 -33.12 -14.31
CA THR A 56 -10.98 -33.63 -13.40
C THR A 56 -11.21 -33.05 -12.00
N LYS A 57 -11.25 -33.94 -11.00
CA LYS A 57 -11.29 -33.52 -9.59
C LYS A 57 -9.88 -33.22 -9.12
N GLU A 58 -9.70 -32.04 -8.57
CA GLU A 58 -8.43 -31.53 -8.07
C GLU A 58 -8.59 -30.92 -6.68
N ALA A 59 -7.56 -30.27 -6.17
CA ALA A 59 -7.58 -29.54 -4.93
C ALA A 59 -6.85 -28.21 -5.06
N ALA A 60 -7.33 -27.21 -4.37
CA ALA A 60 -6.63 -25.95 -4.17
C ALA A 60 -6.26 -25.81 -2.68
N ILE A 61 -5.05 -25.34 -2.41
CA ILE A 61 -4.58 -25.05 -1.06
C ILE A 61 -4.36 -23.56 -0.96
N TYR A 62 -4.74 -23.00 0.17
CA TYR A 62 -4.59 -21.58 0.45
C TYR A 62 -4.08 -21.37 1.88
N PHE A 63 -3.20 -20.40 2.04
CA PHE A 63 -2.83 -19.82 3.33
C PHE A 63 -2.47 -18.34 3.14
N ALA A 64 -2.56 -17.54 4.19
CA ALA A 64 -2.21 -16.14 4.13
C ALA A 64 -0.84 -15.89 4.78
N VAL A 65 -0.06 -15.07 4.13
CA VAL A 65 1.28 -14.64 4.58
C VAL A 65 1.28 -13.14 4.76
N LYS A 66 1.65 -12.72 5.96
CA LYS A 66 1.94 -11.34 6.28
C LYS A 66 3.41 -11.10 6.01
N LYS A 67 3.72 -10.22 5.09
CA LYS A 67 5.10 -9.83 4.80
C LYS A 67 5.35 -8.43 5.32
N SER A 68 6.36 -8.30 6.19
CA SER A 68 6.90 -7.01 6.59
C SER A 68 7.82 -6.52 5.48
N LEU A 69 7.40 -5.51 4.74
CA LEU A 69 8.28 -4.85 3.78
C LEU A 69 9.30 -4.04 4.59
N GLY A 70 10.57 -4.42 4.51
CA GLY A 70 11.67 -3.67 5.11
C GLY A 70 11.78 -2.25 4.53
N PRO A 71 12.61 -1.36 5.12
CA PRO A 71 12.73 0.02 4.67
C PRO A 71 13.06 0.04 3.19
N ALA A 72 12.27 0.79 2.42
CA ALA A 72 12.65 1.11 1.06
C ALA A 72 14.00 1.87 1.14
N PRO A 73 15.10 1.36 0.56
CA PRO A 73 16.42 1.97 0.70
C PRO A 73 16.55 3.32 -0.01
N LYS A 74 15.49 3.83 -0.64
CA LYS A 74 15.48 5.06 -1.41
C LYS A 74 14.44 6.03 -0.85
N GLY A 75 14.89 7.12 -0.23
CA GLY A 75 14.02 8.24 0.08
C GLY A 75 14.18 8.88 1.45
N LYS A 76 15.40 8.96 1.97
CA LYS A 76 15.64 9.87 3.09
C LYS A 76 15.34 11.29 2.64
N LYS A 77 14.33 11.91 3.22
CA LYS A 77 14.02 13.31 2.99
C LYS A 77 14.60 14.14 4.13
N GLU A 78 15.49 15.08 3.80
CA GLU A 78 16.01 16.02 4.79
C GLU A 78 14.97 17.12 5.05
N ASN A 79 14.58 17.28 6.30
CA ASN A 79 13.71 18.35 6.77
C ASN A 79 14.47 19.34 7.64
N THR A 80 14.01 20.60 7.63
CA THR A 80 14.61 21.67 8.43
C THR A 80 13.53 22.49 9.11
N VAL A 81 13.64 22.65 10.43
CA VAL A 81 12.67 23.41 11.22
C VAL A 81 13.36 24.39 12.16
N ALA A 82 12.67 25.50 12.48
CA ALA A 82 13.12 26.45 13.50
C ALA A 82 12.95 25.86 14.92
N ALA A 83 13.80 26.31 15.87
CA ALA A 83 13.83 25.80 17.24
C ALA A 83 12.46 25.66 17.92
N PRO A 84 11.52 26.63 17.87
CA PRO A 84 10.22 26.51 18.53
C PRO A 84 9.34 25.41 17.95
N ARG A 85 9.62 24.98 16.71
CA ARG A 85 8.85 23.94 16.01
C ARG A 85 9.37 22.54 16.26
N VAL A 86 10.64 22.40 16.66
CA VAL A 86 11.24 21.08 16.97
C VAL A 86 10.45 20.36 18.07
N GLY A 87 10.05 21.06 19.12
CA GLY A 87 9.25 20.48 20.20
C GLY A 87 7.84 20.01 19.79
N ARG A 88 7.40 20.33 18.56
CA ARG A 88 6.11 19.87 18.01
C ARG A 88 6.26 18.68 17.08
N VAL A 89 7.52 18.27 16.78
CA VAL A 89 7.81 17.14 15.93
C VAL A 89 7.93 15.89 16.82
N GLN A 90 7.14 14.88 16.52
CA GLN A 90 7.26 13.60 17.20
C GLN A 90 8.38 12.80 16.55
N PHE A 91 9.52 12.70 17.24
CA PHE A 91 10.67 11.93 16.79
C PHE A 91 10.57 10.47 17.22
N TYR A 92 11.14 9.59 16.39
CA TYR A 92 11.25 8.17 16.66
C TYR A 92 12.72 7.77 16.72
N SER A 93 13.08 6.97 17.72
CA SER A 93 14.43 6.42 17.87
C SER A 93 14.47 5.00 17.32
N PHE A 94 15.38 4.78 16.38
CA PHE A 94 15.62 3.46 15.78
C PHE A 94 16.82 2.73 16.39
N LYS A 95 17.48 3.31 17.39
CA LYS A 95 18.50 2.62 18.18
C LYS A 95 17.83 1.52 19.01
N GLY A 96 18.04 0.28 18.62
CA GLY A 96 17.35 -0.87 19.21
C GLY A 96 16.06 -1.27 18.47
N ALA A 97 15.96 -0.99 17.19
CA ALA A 97 14.81 -1.34 16.32
C ALA A 97 14.40 -2.82 16.39
N GLY A 98 15.24 -3.72 16.91
CA GLY A 98 14.84 -5.08 17.26
C GLY A 98 13.80 -5.16 18.39
N LYS A 99 13.50 -4.03 19.06
CA LYS A 99 12.47 -3.96 20.12
C LYS A 99 11.19 -3.28 19.65
N ILE A 100 11.17 -2.64 18.47
CA ILE A 100 9.93 -2.13 17.90
C ILE A 100 9.18 -3.32 17.31
N ASN A 101 8.06 -3.65 17.92
CA ASN A 101 7.18 -4.66 17.36
C ASN A 101 6.62 -4.12 16.03
N LYS A 102 7.16 -4.63 14.94
CA LYS A 102 6.78 -4.23 13.58
C LYS A 102 5.30 -4.45 13.32
N ASP A 103 4.70 -5.41 14.00
CA ASP A 103 3.31 -5.82 13.83
C ASP A 103 2.32 -4.89 14.54
N GLU A 104 2.79 -4.11 15.50
CA GLU A 104 1.96 -3.18 16.28
C GLU A 104 2.09 -1.72 15.80
N TRP A 105 2.91 -1.46 14.77
CA TRP A 105 3.08 -0.10 14.27
C TRP A 105 1.77 0.43 13.68
N LYS A 106 1.21 1.43 14.35
CA LYS A 106 -0.01 2.14 13.93
C LYS A 106 0.26 3.62 13.60
N GLY A 107 1.55 3.99 13.46
CA GLY A 107 1.97 5.36 13.25
C GLY A 107 1.96 5.80 11.78
N ASP A 108 2.46 7.00 11.55
CA ASP A 108 2.55 7.62 10.23
C ASP A 108 3.47 6.84 9.29
N GLU A 109 3.22 6.93 7.99
CA GLU A 109 4.03 6.27 6.94
C GLU A 109 5.43 6.87 6.82
N ILE A 110 5.64 8.12 7.28
CA ILE A 110 6.91 8.85 7.26
C ILE A 110 7.17 9.39 8.66
N VAL A 111 8.31 9.05 9.24
CA VAL A 111 8.63 9.45 10.60
C VAL A 111 9.97 10.17 10.70
N PRO A 112 10.04 11.26 11.49
CA PRO A 112 11.29 11.94 11.82
C PRO A 112 12.20 11.06 12.67
N GLN A 113 13.45 10.87 12.23
CA GLN A 113 14.43 10.07 12.93
C GLN A 113 15.17 10.90 13.98
N TYR A 114 15.12 10.51 15.24
CA TYR A 114 15.77 11.22 16.34
C TYR A 114 17.31 11.24 16.21
N GLU A 115 17.91 10.14 15.81
CA GLU A 115 19.37 10.02 15.67
C GLU A 115 19.97 10.91 14.59
N SER A 116 19.14 11.39 13.67
CA SER A 116 19.56 12.30 12.61
C SER A 116 19.41 13.78 12.98
N LEU A 117 18.79 14.07 14.14
CA LEU A 117 18.55 15.44 14.58
C LEU A 117 19.86 16.20 14.86
N GLN A 118 20.11 17.25 14.12
CA GLN A 118 21.31 18.08 14.22
C GLN A 118 20.94 19.56 14.23
N ALA A 119 21.63 20.32 15.08
CA ALA A 119 21.55 21.78 15.06
C ALA A 119 22.54 22.34 14.01
N ALA A 120 22.06 23.23 13.16
CA ALA A 120 22.88 23.93 12.18
C ALA A 120 22.65 25.45 12.27
N PRO A 121 23.69 26.27 12.16
CA PRO A 121 23.54 27.72 12.12
C PRO A 121 22.58 28.15 11.02
N CYS A 122 21.65 29.04 11.30
CA CYS A 122 20.75 29.58 10.28
C CYS A 122 21.55 30.28 9.19
N LYS A 123 21.42 29.84 7.97
CA LYS A 123 22.18 30.39 6.82
C LYS A 123 21.82 31.86 6.56
N ASN A 124 20.57 32.24 6.73
CA ASN A 124 20.06 33.58 6.44
C ASN A 124 20.72 34.65 7.35
N CYS A 125 20.76 34.39 8.66
CA CYS A 125 21.38 35.31 9.60
C CYS A 125 22.80 34.88 10.03
N LYS A 126 23.34 33.84 9.44
CA LYS A 126 24.69 33.27 9.74
C LYS A 126 24.87 32.99 11.24
N GLY A 127 23.82 32.50 11.89
CA GLY A 127 23.85 32.19 13.32
C GLY A 127 23.70 33.39 14.26
N LYS A 128 23.47 34.60 13.76
CA LYS A 128 23.29 35.80 14.61
C LYS A 128 21.93 35.83 15.31
N GLY A 129 20.89 35.27 14.71
CA GLY A 129 19.50 35.32 15.19
C GLY A 129 18.74 36.55 14.70
N TYR A 130 19.40 37.54 14.18
CA TYR A 130 18.82 38.76 13.65
C TYR A 130 19.43 39.18 12.33
N LEU A 131 18.71 40.02 11.60
CA LEU A 131 19.17 40.65 10.37
C LEU A 131 19.30 42.15 10.61
N GLU A 132 20.39 42.74 10.17
CA GLU A 132 20.60 44.18 10.20
C GLU A 132 20.16 44.80 8.88
N ASN A 133 19.13 45.61 8.94
CA ASN A 133 18.61 46.34 7.80
C ASN A 133 18.85 47.83 7.94
N LYS A 134 19.10 48.51 6.82
CA LYS A 134 19.16 49.99 6.86
C LYS A 134 17.87 50.55 7.38
N CYS A 135 17.98 51.49 8.31
CA CYS A 135 16.80 52.18 8.89
C CYS A 135 16.03 52.89 7.77
N LYS A 136 14.77 52.55 7.59
CA LYS A 136 13.91 53.14 6.54
C LYS A 136 13.67 54.62 6.76
N THR A 137 13.63 55.07 8.00
CA THR A 137 13.32 56.45 8.36
C THR A 137 14.45 57.39 7.95
N CYS A 138 15.70 57.05 8.26
CA CYS A 138 16.89 57.86 7.90
C CYS A 138 17.63 57.25 6.68
N LYS A 139 17.14 56.21 6.02
CA LYS A 139 17.76 55.56 4.86
C LYS A 139 19.20 55.09 5.11
N GLY A 140 19.54 54.81 6.38
CA GLY A 140 20.84 54.30 6.79
C GLY A 140 21.82 55.42 7.24
N THR A 141 21.49 56.67 7.24
CA THR A 141 22.35 57.78 7.64
C THR A 141 22.55 57.92 9.16
N GLY A 142 21.61 57.35 9.95
CA GLY A 142 21.58 57.51 11.40
C GLY A 142 21.03 58.87 11.85
N LYS A 143 20.86 59.82 10.94
CA LYS A 143 20.43 61.18 11.23
C LYS A 143 19.20 61.56 10.41
N ILE A 144 18.46 62.51 10.93
CA ILE A 144 17.36 63.17 10.22
C ILE A 144 17.78 64.62 10.02
N GLU A 145 17.59 65.13 8.83
CA GLU A 145 17.89 66.53 8.49
C GLU A 145 16.58 67.27 8.21
N GLU A 146 16.43 68.40 8.84
CA GLU A 146 15.28 69.30 8.66
C GLU A 146 15.76 70.67 8.25
N ASN A 147 15.03 71.28 7.31
CA ASN A 147 15.29 72.64 6.89
C ASN A 147 14.58 73.62 7.81
N LEU A 148 15.33 74.34 8.60
CA LEU A 148 14.80 75.43 9.40
C LEU A 148 14.77 76.71 8.60
N THR A 149 13.70 77.43 8.70
CA THR A 149 13.59 78.80 8.18
C THR A 149 13.83 79.75 9.31
N ILE A 150 14.89 80.53 9.24
CA ILE A 150 15.29 81.54 10.25
C ILE A 150 15.00 82.89 9.68
N LEU A 151 14.35 83.74 10.52
CA LEU A 151 14.22 85.17 10.23
C LEU A 151 15.50 85.88 10.69
N VAL A 152 16.22 86.51 9.78
CA VAL A 152 17.58 87.06 10.06
C VAL A 152 17.57 88.56 10.34
N ASP A 153 16.47 89.24 10.07
CA ASP A 153 16.30 90.68 10.37
C ASP A 153 14.87 91.07 10.63
N GLN A 154 14.65 92.37 10.98
CA GLN A 154 13.31 92.90 11.22
C GLN A 154 12.46 93.04 9.97
N GLU A 155 13.08 92.96 8.77
CA GLU A 155 12.38 93.00 7.50
C GLU A 155 11.85 91.61 7.06
N GLN A 156 11.97 90.62 7.94
CA GLN A 156 11.51 89.23 7.74
C GLN A 156 12.25 88.48 6.60
N ASN A 157 13.47 88.85 6.32
CA ASN A 157 14.32 88.05 5.40
C ASN A 157 14.52 86.68 5.96
N LYS A 158 14.37 85.68 5.09
CA LYS A 158 14.37 84.23 5.45
C LYS A 158 15.67 83.58 4.99
N GLU A 159 16.39 82.97 5.90
CA GLU A 159 17.51 82.08 5.61
C GLU A 159 17.10 80.64 5.91
N LYS A 160 17.53 79.69 5.04
CA LYS A 160 17.34 78.25 5.29
C LYS A 160 18.61 77.68 5.89
N LYS A 161 18.49 77.07 7.08
CA LYS A 161 19.59 76.29 7.68
C LYS A 161 19.16 74.84 7.89
N VAL A 162 20.11 73.94 7.66
CA VAL A 162 19.91 72.50 7.87
C VAL A 162 20.21 72.18 9.33
N PHE A 163 19.25 71.65 10.02
CA PHE A 163 19.38 71.12 11.37
C PHE A 163 19.41 69.60 11.32
N SER A 164 20.41 68.98 11.94
CA SER A 164 20.58 67.53 11.91
C SER A 164 20.55 66.97 13.33
N TYR A 165 19.74 65.95 13.55
CA TYR A 165 19.63 65.24 14.82
C TYR A 165 19.61 63.72 14.65
N PRO A 166 19.95 62.93 15.68
CA PRO A 166 19.93 61.48 15.63
C PRO A 166 18.55 60.93 15.28
N CYS A 167 18.48 59.98 14.38
CA CYS A 167 17.23 59.31 14.03
C CYS A 167 16.72 58.49 15.22
N GLY A 168 15.56 58.84 15.76
CA GLY A 168 14.96 58.15 16.89
C GLY A 168 14.53 56.70 16.57
N ALA A 169 14.24 56.41 15.32
CA ALA A 169 13.84 55.06 14.89
C ALA A 169 14.96 54.02 14.94
N CYS A 170 16.24 54.46 14.86
CA CYS A 170 17.42 53.59 14.94
C CYS A 170 18.40 54.04 16.01
N TYR A 171 18.03 55.01 16.82
CA TYR A 171 18.87 55.57 17.87
C TYR A 171 20.22 56.07 17.37
N GLY A 172 20.26 56.62 16.17
CA GLY A 172 21.45 57.16 15.58
C GLY A 172 22.37 56.13 14.87
N THR A 173 22.05 54.82 14.92
CA THR A 173 22.91 53.79 14.35
C THR A 173 22.86 53.67 12.83
N GLY A 174 21.82 54.19 12.20
CA GLY A 174 21.54 54.00 10.77
C GLY A 174 20.92 52.63 10.43
N ASN A 175 20.98 51.66 11.31
CA ASN A 175 20.50 50.28 11.09
C ASN A 175 19.43 49.92 12.13
N ARG A 176 18.59 48.99 11.77
CA ARG A 176 17.62 48.34 12.67
C ARG A 176 17.87 46.82 12.65
N SER A 177 17.95 46.24 13.83
CA SER A 177 18.03 44.81 14.00
C SER A 177 16.61 44.23 14.10
N GLU A 178 16.29 43.29 13.23
CA GLU A 178 15.01 42.57 13.25
C GLU A 178 15.29 41.08 13.48
N PRO A 179 14.47 40.37 14.28
CA PRO A 179 14.63 38.92 14.42
C PRO A 179 14.59 38.21 13.07
N CYS A 180 15.51 37.32 12.85
CA CYS A 180 15.54 36.54 11.62
C CYS A 180 14.27 35.68 11.51
N LYS A 181 13.46 35.90 10.49
CA LYS A 181 12.19 35.20 10.30
C LYS A 181 12.36 33.70 10.09
N GLU A 182 13.47 33.28 9.48
CA GLU A 182 13.74 31.88 9.17
C GLU A 182 14.00 31.04 10.43
N CYS A 183 14.83 31.53 11.34
CA CYS A 183 15.10 30.85 12.60
C CYS A 183 14.29 31.39 13.79
N GLY A 184 13.42 32.38 13.57
CA GLY A 184 12.62 32.99 14.63
C GLY A 184 13.44 33.69 15.71
N GLY A 185 14.66 34.14 15.42
CA GLY A 185 15.58 34.73 16.39
C GLY A 185 16.46 33.72 17.15
N HIS A 186 16.27 32.43 16.94
CA HIS A 186 16.92 31.34 17.71
C HIS A 186 18.31 30.94 17.21
N LYS A 187 18.90 31.67 16.25
CA LYS A 187 20.23 31.47 15.71
C LYS A 187 20.41 30.18 14.88
N ASN A 188 19.83 29.05 15.33
CA ASN A 188 19.98 27.75 14.72
C ASN A 188 18.67 27.28 14.05
N LEU A 189 18.82 26.46 13.05
CA LEU A 189 17.80 25.60 12.47
C LEU A 189 18.13 24.16 12.86
N TYR A 190 17.12 23.31 12.95
CA TYR A 190 17.25 21.90 13.25
C TYR A 190 16.93 21.10 12.01
N LYS A 191 17.88 20.26 11.63
CA LYS A 191 17.78 19.36 10.49
C LYS A 191 17.58 17.94 10.99
N PHE A 192 16.78 17.19 10.31
CA PHE A 192 16.59 15.77 10.57
C PHE A 192 16.16 15.05 9.30
N GLU A 193 16.41 13.76 9.26
CA GLU A 193 15.96 12.90 8.18
C GLU A 193 14.58 12.32 8.49
N GLU A 194 13.70 12.33 7.51
CA GLU A 194 12.46 11.59 7.52
C GLU A 194 12.68 10.26 6.82
N LEU A 195 12.33 9.19 7.52
CA LEU A 195 12.36 7.85 6.97
C LEU A 195 10.95 7.41 6.64
N PRO A 196 10.70 6.87 5.45
CA PRO A 196 9.49 6.11 5.23
C PRO A 196 9.50 4.95 6.21
N VAL A 197 8.41 4.80 6.96
CA VAL A 197 8.30 3.67 7.89
C VAL A 197 8.14 2.43 7.05
N PRO A 198 9.01 1.45 7.26
CA PRO A 198 9.13 0.27 6.42
C PRO A 198 8.01 -0.75 6.64
N PHE A 199 7.00 -0.42 7.40
CA PHE A 199 6.10 -1.41 7.97
C PHE A 199 4.71 -1.40 7.35
N GLN A 200 4.61 -1.21 6.05
CA GLN A 200 3.46 -1.73 5.33
C GLN A 200 3.50 -3.24 5.41
N THR A 201 2.76 -3.79 6.34
CA THR A 201 2.47 -5.21 6.35
C THR A 201 1.48 -5.48 5.24
N VAL A 202 1.93 -6.14 4.20
CA VAL A 202 1.06 -6.64 3.16
C VAL A 202 0.68 -8.06 3.52
N VAL A 203 -0.60 -8.31 3.71
CA VAL A 203 -1.11 -9.67 3.81
C VAL A 203 -1.43 -10.14 2.40
N THR A 204 -0.78 -11.20 1.97
CA THR A 204 -0.96 -11.79 0.65
C THR A 204 -1.52 -13.19 0.80
N GLY A 205 -2.60 -13.48 0.09
CA GLY A 205 -3.08 -14.84 -0.06
C GLY A 205 -2.17 -15.63 -0.99
N VAL A 206 -1.79 -16.83 -0.57
CA VAL A 206 -0.97 -17.75 -1.36
C VAL A 206 -1.86 -18.93 -1.77
N PRO A 207 -2.44 -18.89 -2.98
CA PRO A 207 -3.18 -20.01 -3.54
C PRO A 207 -2.21 -20.95 -4.23
N ILE A 208 -2.36 -22.24 -4.00
CA ILE A 208 -1.58 -23.27 -4.66
C ILE A 208 -2.54 -24.24 -5.33
N LEU A 209 -2.41 -24.35 -6.62
CA LEU A 209 -3.29 -25.06 -7.52
C LEU A 209 -2.51 -26.00 -8.42
N HIS A 210 -3.20 -26.83 -9.20
CA HIS A 210 -2.56 -27.56 -10.29
C HIS A 210 -1.94 -26.59 -11.31
N SER A 211 -0.84 -26.98 -11.93
CA SER A 211 0.08 -26.13 -12.71
C SER A 211 -0.57 -25.24 -13.78
N SER A 212 -1.59 -25.73 -14.49
CA SER A 212 -2.25 -24.96 -15.56
C SER A 212 -3.08 -23.79 -15.02
N ALA A 213 -3.77 -23.98 -13.90
CA ALA A 213 -4.57 -22.94 -13.25
C ALA A 213 -3.70 -21.93 -12.49
N GLN A 214 -2.62 -22.40 -11.87
CA GLN A 214 -1.73 -21.55 -11.06
C GLN A 214 -1.11 -20.44 -11.89
N THR A 215 -0.57 -20.76 -13.05
CA THR A 215 0.15 -19.80 -13.89
C THR A 215 -0.74 -18.66 -14.39
N ARG A 216 -2.04 -18.91 -14.56
CA ARG A 216 -2.96 -17.95 -15.19
C ARG A 216 -3.76 -17.11 -14.20
N TYR A 217 -4.14 -17.67 -13.06
CA TYR A 217 -5.11 -17.05 -12.12
C TYR A 217 -4.59 -16.91 -10.69
N GLU A 218 -3.32 -17.22 -10.44
CA GLU A 218 -2.76 -17.23 -9.08
C GLU A 218 -3.08 -15.95 -8.30
N LYS A 219 -2.88 -14.79 -8.94
CA LYS A 219 -3.11 -13.50 -8.31
C LYS A 219 -4.60 -13.26 -8.03
N GLU A 220 -5.46 -13.48 -9.03
CA GLU A 220 -6.90 -13.26 -8.91
C GLU A 220 -7.53 -14.19 -7.87
N ILE A 221 -7.15 -15.47 -7.91
CA ILE A 221 -7.63 -16.47 -6.95
C ILE A 221 -7.13 -16.14 -5.54
N GLY A 222 -5.89 -15.69 -5.39
CA GLY A 222 -5.33 -15.29 -4.09
C GLY A 222 -6.07 -14.11 -3.47
N GLU A 223 -6.36 -13.09 -4.27
CA GLU A 223 -7.11 -11.92 -3.85
C GLU A 223 -8.56 -12.25 -3.51
N ASP A 224 -9.22 -13.07 -4.34
CA ASP A 224 -10.60 -13.46 -4.13
C ASP A 224 -10.75 -14.38 -2.91
N LEU A 225 -9.90 -15.41 -2.78
CA LEU A 225 -9.92 -16.27 -1.61
C LEU A 225 -9.60 -15.50 -0.32
N HIS A 226 -8.71 -14.53 -0.37
CA HIS A 226 -8.42 -13.71 0.81
C HIS A 226 -9.64 -12.89 1.27
N LYS A 227 -10.40 -12.34 0.33
CA LYS A 227 -11.61 -11.55 0.62
C LYS A 227 -12.82 -12.41 1.01
N MET A 228 -12.94 -13.58 0.40
CA MET A 228 -14.13 -14.43 0.48
C MET A 228 -13.89 -15.72 1.26
N ILE A 229 -12.82 -15.80 2.05
CA ILE A 229 -12.44 -17.05 2.75
C ILE A 229 -13.54 -17.60 3.67
N GLU A 230 -14.37 -16.72 4.22
CA GLU A 230 -15.51 -17.08 5.06
C GLU A 230 -16.75 -17.52 4.23
N GLU A 231 -16.80 -17.10 2.95
CA GLU A 231 -17.91 -17.41 2.03
C GLU A 231 -17.64 -18.68 1.21
N VAL A 232 -16.36 -19.00 0.98
CA VAL A 232 -15.94 -20.19 0.25
C VAL A 232 -15.69 -21.32 1.24
N GLU A 233 -16.47 -22.39 1.14
CA GLU A 233 -16.36 -23.50 2.07
C GLU A 233 -15.17 -24.38 1.76
N GLY A 234 -14.20 -24.44 2.69
CA GLY A 234 -13.00 -25.24 2.66
C GLY A 234 -12.71 -25.91 3.98
N ILE A 235 -11.84 -26.92 3.98
CA ILE A 235 -11.40 -27.59 5.21
C ILE A 235 -10.22 -26.82 5.78
N LYS A 236 -10.26 -26.58 7.09
CA LYS A 236 -9.23 -25.85 7.83
C LYS A 236 -8.32 -26.85 8.54
N PHE A 237 -7.01 -26.64 8.42
CA PHE A 237 -5.97 -27.40 9.10
C PHE A 237 -5.06 -26.44 9.87
N SER A 238 -4.62 -26.90 11.04
CA SER A 238 -3.73 -26.12 11.90
C SER A 238 -2.29 -26.07 11.35
N ASP A 239 -1.86 -27.15 10.71
CA ASP A 239 -0.52 -27.28 10.15
C ASP A 239 -0.47 -28.26 8.96
N PHE A 240 0.70 -28.36 8.33
CA PHE A 240 0.90 -29.22 7.17
C PHE A 240 0.88 -30.73 7.51
N LYS A 241 1.20 -31.14 8.71
CA LYS A 241 1.13 -32.55 9.12
C LYS A 241 -0.31 -33.00 9.19
N GLU A 242 -1.17 -32.15 9.74
CA GLU A 242 -2.60 -32.40 9.79
C GLU A 242 -3.21 -32.47 8.37
N LEU A 243 -2.85 -31.50 7.51
CA LEU A 243 -3.29 -31.50 6.11
C LEU A 243 -2.92 -32.83 5.41
N GLU A 244 -1.66 -33.25 5.48
CA GLU A 244 -1.18 -34.45 4.80
C GLU A 244 -1.86 -35.73 5.27
N SER A 245 -2.16 -35.81 6.56
CA SER A 245 -2.82 -36.99 7.12
C SER A 245 -4.32 -37.06 6.84
N LYS A 246 -4.97 -35.91 6.66
CA LYS A 246 -6.43 -35.82 6.57
C LYS A 246 -6.96 -35.37 5.21
N ALA A 247 -6.12 -34.93 4.28
CA ALA A 247 -6.57 -34.39 3.00
C ALA A 247 -7.37 -35.40 2.17
N GLU A 248 -6.88 -36.63 2.04
CA GLU A 248 -7.54 -37.68 1.24
C GLU A 248 -8.90 -38.07 1.83
N PRO A 249 -9.02 -38.44 3.13
CA PRO A 249 -10.34 -38.75 3.70
C PRO A 249 -11.31 -37.56 3.63
N SER A 250 -10.81 -36.35 3.75
CA SER A 250 -11.63 -35.14 3.72
C SER A 250 -12.18 -34.81 2.35
N LEU A 251 -11.38 -34.96 1.28
CA LEU A 251 -11.82 -34.76 -0.11
C LEU A 251 -12.72 -35.91 -0.59
N GLY A 252 -12.49 -37.13 -0.11
CA GLY A 252 -13.20 -38.34 -0.58
C GLY A 252 -12.74 -38.80 -1.98
N TYR A 253 -11.68 -38.22 -2.50
CA TYR A 253 -11.02 -38.62 -3.75
C TYR A 253 -9.54 -38.24 -3.72
N TRP A 254 -8.72 -38.95 -4.51
CA TRP A 254 -7.29 -38.73 -4.57
C TRP A 254 -6.72 -39.02 -5.96
N ASN A 255 -5.73 -38.22 -6.37
CA ASN A 255 -5.00 -38.47 -7.62
C ASN A 255 -3.60 -37.85 -7.58
N LYS A 256 -2.82 -38.08 -8.63
CA LYS A 256 -1.44 -37.57 -8.75
C LYS A 256 -1.34 -36.03 -8.72
N ASN A 257 -2.35 -35.33 -9.23
CA ASN A 257 -2.37 -33.88 -9.26
C ASN A 257 -2.55 -33.29 -7.86
N ILE A 258 -3.41 -33.87 -7.04
CA ILE A 258 -3.61 -33.48 -5.63
C ILE A 258 -2.29 -33.67 -4.85
N SER A 259 -1.63 -34.83 -5.05
CA SER A 259 -0.34 -35.08 -4.40
C SER A 259 0.72 -34.04 -4.79
N LYS A 260 0.75 -33.62 -6.05
CA LYS A 260 1.66 -32.55 -6.53
C LYS A 260 1.29 -31.19 -5.90
N THR A 261 0.01 -30.85 -5.84
CA THR A 261 -0.47 -29.60 -5.21
C THR A 261 -0.06 -29.53 -3.74
N ILE A 262 -0.24 -30.61 -2.99
CA ILE A 262 0.19 -30.68 -1.58
C ILE A 262 1.71 -30.58 -1.45
N GLY A 263 2.47 -31.25 -2.34
CA GLY A 263 3.93 -31.16 -2.35
C GLY A 263 4.44 -29.73 -2.64
N ALA A 264 3.83 -29.05 -3.62
CA ALA A 264 4.14 -27.65 -3.93
C ALA A 264 3.80 -26.73 -2.74
N ALA A 265 2.62 -26.89 -2.18
CA ALA A 265 2.17 -26.12 -1.01
C ALA A 265 3.11 -26.30 0.19
N ARG A 266 3.59 -27.50 0.46
CA ARG A 266 4.60 -27.77 1.49
C ARG A 266 5.90 -27.01 1.21
N GLY A 267 6.35 -26.97 -0.04
CA GLY A 267 7.55 -26.23 -0.44
C GLY A 267 7.44 -24.75 -0.17
N ASP A 268 6.34 -24.13 -0.59
CA ASP A 268 6.10 -22.70 -0.39
C ASP A 268 5.85 -22.36 1.09
N TYR A 269 5.08 -23.17 1.80
CA TYR A 269 4.87 -22.98 3.25
C TYR A 269 6.21 -22.96 4.01
N LYS A 270 7.09 -23.94 3.76
CA LYS A 270 8.43 -23.99 4.38
C LYS A 270 9.32 -22.82 3.98
N LYS A 271 9.17 -22.28 2.78
CA LYS A 271 9.88 -21.08 2.33
C LYS A 271 9.48 -19.87 3.16
N TYR A 272 8.18 -19.66 3.34
CA TYR A 272 7.67 -18.56 4.17
C TYR A 272 7.94 -18.74 5.67
N GLU A 273 7.93 -19.98 6.18
CA GLU A 273 8.28 -20.27 7.57
C GLU A 273 9.76 -19.93 7.90
N LYS A 274 10.65 -20.05 6.91
CA LYS A 274 12.08 -19.72 7.04
C LYS A 274 12.39 -18.24 6.77
N ASP A 275 11.52 -17.54 6.12
CA ASP A 275 11.69 -16.11 5.78
C ASP A 275 11.46 -15.26 7.03
N LYS A 276 12.49 -14.56 7.51
CA LYS A 276 12.42 -13.70 8.70
C LYS A 276 11.49 -12.51 8.56
N ASP A 277 11.22 -12.11 7.32
CA ASP A 277 10.37 -10.97 7.00
C ASP A 277 8.93 -11.39 6.69
N SER A 278 8.64 -12.68 6.76
CA SER A 278 7.34 -13.26 6.49
C SER A 278 6.78 -13.99 7.70
N GLN A 279 5.49 -13.88 7.91
CA GLN A 279 4.75 -14.61 8.95
C GLN A 279 3.49 -15.23 8.35
N ILE A 280 3.32 -16.53 8.53
CA ILE A 280 2.06 -17.19 8.14
C ILE A 280 1.00 -16.84 9.18
N THR A 281 -0.09 -16.22 8.75
CA THR A 281 -1.10 -15.60 9.63
C THR A 281 -2.45 -16.30 9.62
N SER A 282 -2.64 -17.30 8.79
CA SER A 282 -3.89 -18.05 8.72
C SER A 282 -3.67 -19.55 8.90
N GLN A 283 -4.76 -20.24 9.17
CA GLN A 283 -4.83 -21.69 8.99
C GLN A 283 -4.59 -22.05 7.52
N ILE A 284 -4.29 -23.29 7.27
CA ILE A 284 -4.20 -23.83 5.91
C ILE A 284 -5.59 -24.30 5.51
N TYR A 285 -6.03 -23.84 4.35
CA TYR A 285 -7.34 -24.19 3.80
C TYR A 285 -7.14 -25.13 2.61
N LEU A 286 -7.91 -26.21 2.58
CA LEU A 286 -8.00 -27.13 1.46
C LEU A 286 -9.39 -27.02 0.84
N PHE A 287 -9.46 -26.68 -0.42
CA PHE A 287 -10.69 -26.59 -1.17
C PHE A 287 -10.77 -27.71 -2.20
N PRO A 288 -11.90 -28.39 -2.34
CA PRO A 288 -12.18 -29.19 -3.51
C PRO A 288 -12.16 -28.27 -4.73
N MET A 289 -11.56 -28.76 -5.82
CA MET A 289 -11.50 -28.05 -7.08
C MET A 289 -11.95 -28.98 -8.20
N ILE A 290 -12.74 -28.45 -9.12
CA ILE A 290 -13.12 -29.17 -10.34
C ILE A 290 -12.62 -28.38 -11.53
N LEU A 291 -11.90 -29.06 -12.39
CA LEU A 291 -11.52 -28.59 -13.72
C LEU A 291 -12.46 -29.19 -14.75
N MET A 292 -13.11 -28.38 -15.54
CA MET A 292 -13.90 -28.77 -16.70
C MET A 292 -13.20 -28.34 -17.98
N ASN A 293 -12.93 -29.28 -18.88
CA ASN A 293 -12.49 -28.98 -20.23
C ASN A 293 -13.71 -28.88 -21.12
N ALA A 294 -13.91 -27.75 -21.76
CA ALA A 294 -15.05 -27.46 -22.60
C ALA A 294 -14.63 -27.07 -24.03
N GLU A 295 -15.52 -27.33 -24.99
CA GLU A 295 -15.29 -27.01 -26.39
C GLU A 295 -16.57 -26.43 -27.01
N THR A 296 -16.45 -25.28 -27.68
CA THR A 296 -17.58 -24.67 -28.38
C THR A 296 -17.89 -25.40 -29.68
N LYS A 297 -19.08 -25.17 -30.27
CA LYS A 297 -19.45 -25.69 -31.61
C LYS A 297 -18.47 -25.28 -32.72
N ARG A 298 -17.69 -24.22 -32.47
CA ARG A 298 -16.66 -23.73 -33.41
C ARG A 298 -15.28 -24.31 -33.15
N GLY A 299 -15.15 -25.30 -32.27
CA GLY A 299 -13.90 -25.94 -31.93
C GLY A 299 -12.98 -25.15 -30.98
N SER A 300 -13.44 -24.05 -30.44
CA SER A 300 -12.66 -23.28 -29.42
C SER A 300 -12.66 -24.03 -28.11
N LYS A 301 -11.49 -24.44 -27.64
CA LYS A 301 -11.29 -25.12 -26.35
C LYS A 301 -11.05 -24.12 -25.24
N PHE A 302 -11.63 -24.37 -24.07
CA PHE A 302 -11.45 -23.57 -22.88
C PHE A 302 -11.63 -24.41 -21.62
N GLU A 303 -11.16 -23.86 -20.50
CA GLU A 303 -11.20 -24.52 -19.20
C GLU A 303 -12.06 -23.69 -18.24
N ILE A 304 -12.82 -24.36 -17.40
CA ILE A 304 -13.58 -23.77 -16.30
C ILE A 304 -13.08 -24.41 -15.01
N TYR A 305 -12.71 -23.59 -14.05
CA TYR A 305 -12.25 -24.02 -12.73
C TYR A 305 -13.28 -23.60 -11.67
N SER A 306 -13.64 -24.52 -10.80
CA SER A 306 -14.39 -24.19 -9.58
C SER A 306 -13.57 -24.49 -8.35
N ILE A 307 -13.57 -23.59 -7.37
CA ILE A 307 -12.87 -23.75 -6.09
C ILE A 307 -13.88 -23.54 -4.97
N GLY A 308 -14.02 -24.50 -4.07
CA GLY A 308 -14.98 -24.48 -2.96
C GLY A 308 -15.90 -25.70 -2.99
N SER A 309 -16.87 -25.76 -2.06
CA SER A 309 -17.74 -26.91 -1.86
C SER A 309 -19.23 -26.57 -1.89
N GLY A 310 -20.06 -27.57 -2.17
CA GLY A 310 -21.51 -27.43 -2.17
C GLY A 310 -21.99 -26.34 -3.12
N ASP A 311 -22.65 -25.35 -2.59
CA ASP A 311 -23.13 -24.14 -3.26
C ASP A 311 -22.19 -22.92 -3.06
N LYS A 312 -21.18 -23.07 -2.21
CA LYS A 312 -20.21 -22.03 -1.85
C LYS A 312 -18.90 -22.21 -2.57
N PHE A 313 -18.86 -21.84 -3.83
CA PHE A 313 -17.67 -21.94 -4.68
C PHE A 313 -17.51 -20.72 -5.58
N ILE A 314 -16.29 -20.47 -6.03
CA ILE A 314 -15.94 -19.45 -7.02
C ILE A 314 -15.57 -20.10 -8.33
N VAL A 315 -15.75 -19.38 -9.45
CA VAL A 315 -15.54 -19.91 -10.79
C VAL A 315 -14.62 -18.99 -11.60
N TYR A 316 -13.63 -19.59 -12.27
CA TYR A 316 -12.72 -18.94 -13.20
C TYR A 316 -12.73 -19.67 -14.55
N SER A 317 -12.33 -18.98 -15.62
CA SER A 317 -12.29 -19.57 -16.96
C SER A 317 -11.30 -18.82 -17.86
N ASN A 318 -10.67 -19.56 -18.76
CA ASN A 318 -9.86 -18.99 -19.83
C ASN A 318 -10.65 -18.76 -21.13
N PHE A 319 -11.96 -18.86 -21.06
CA PHE A 319 -12.86 -18.59 -22.17
C PHE A 319 -12.68 -17.19 -22.75
#